data_5a78952d8b295cdcf26e5ac1c4022374
#
_entry.id   5a78952d8b295cdcf26e5ac1c4022374
#
_cell.length_a   1.000
_cell.length_b   1.000
_cell.length_c   1.000
_cell.angle_alpha   90.00
_cell.angle_beta   90.00
_cell.angle_gamma   90.00
#
_symmetry.space_group_name_H-M   'P 1'
#
loop_
_entity.id
_entity.type
_entity.pdbx_description
1 polymer ?
#
loop_
_entity_poly.entity_id
_entity_poly.type
_entity_poly.pdbx_seq_one_letter_code
_entity_poly.pdbx_strand_id
1 'polypeptide(L)'
;MEIKLIDNPVKLAEFLNNTSNTGNIVDSGESYLIKHDALYLGIYEGLMLVGVHEVRNFWHSVVECHAIYDLGFRGEYALHGHRIFCKWLLENSPFTNSITMVPDTTKYGRAIIRLLGATRVGHLDDAFVSNGQPVGVTLYQLKRSQYEDLLNANSSDRQ
;
A
#
# COMPACT_ATOMS: atom_id res chain seq x y z
N MET A 1 -15.11 7.46 -3.02
CA MET A 1 -14.28 6.40 -2.38
C MET A 1 -14.44 6.40 -0.87
N GLU A 2 -14.45 5.24 -0.25
CA GLU A 2 -14.47 5.06 1.21
C GLU A 2 -13.48 3.96 1.61
N ILE A 3 -13.06 3.96 2.89
CA ILE A 3 -12.17 2.94 3.46
C ILE A 3 -12.91 2.14 4.52
N LYS A 4 -12.76 0.81 4.49
CA LYS A 4 -13.38 -0.11 5.45
C LYS A 4 -12.45 -1.27 5.77
N LEU A 5 -12.54 -1.81 6.99
CA LEU A 5 -11.91 -3.08 7.32
C LEU A 5 -12.52 -4.19 6.45
N ILE A 6 -11.69 -5.05 5.89
CA ILE A 6 -12.14 -6.23 5.16
C ILE A 6 -12.27 -7.37 6.16
N ASP A 7 -13.48 -7.75 6.48
CA ASP A 7 -13.83 -8.84 7.38
C ASP A 7 -14.13 -10.17 6.67
N ASN A 8 -14.28 -10.13 5.35
CA ASN A 8 -14.53 -11.29 4.51
C ASN A 8 -13.22 -11.83 3.89
N PRO A 9 -12.65 -12.94 4.43
CA PRO A 9 -11.38 -13.48 3.95
C PRO A 9 -11.45 -14.02 2.52
N VAL A 10 -12.63 -14.47 2.05
CA VAL A 10 -12.81 -14.97 0.68
C VAL A 10 -12.69 -13.80 -0.29
N LYS A 11 -13.39 -12.69 -0.04
CA LYS A 11 -13.31 -11.49 -0.86
C LYS A 11 -11.89 -10.90 -0.91
N LEU A 12 -11.19 -10.93 0.23
CA LEU A 12 -9.79 -10.51 0.31
C LEU A 12 -8.90 -11.41 -0.54
N ALA A 13 -9.04 -12.73 -0.40
CA ALA A 13 -8.26 -13.70 -1.17
C ALA A 13 -8.51 -13.59 -2.67
N GLU A 14 -9.76 -13.43 -3.10
CA GLU A 14 -10.12 -13.22 -4.50
C GLU A 14 -9.44 -11.99 -5.08
N PHE A 15 -9.45 -10.86 -4.36
CA PHE A 15 -8.81 -9.63 -4.79
C PHE A 15 -7.28 -9.76 -4.88
N LEU A 16 -6.65 -10.33 -3.84
CA LEU A 16 -5.19 -10.46 -3.74
C LEU A 16 -4.62 -11.54 -4.66
N ASN A 17 -5.40 -12.56 -5.02
CA ASN A 17 -4.98 -13.61 -5.96
C ASN A 17 -5.38 -13.34 -7.42
N ASN A 18 -5.98 -12.19 -7.70
CA ASN A 18 -6.14 -11.74 -9.06
C ASN A 18 -4.78 -11.32 -9.64
N THR A 19 -4.27 -12.07 -10.61
CA THR A 19 -2.96 -11.85 -11.22
C THR A 19 -2.79 -10.48 -11.87
N SER A 20 -3.88 -9.84 -12.31
CA SER A 20 -3.84 -8.46 -12.81
C SER A 20 -3.47 -7.45 -11.72
N ASN A 21 -3.77 -7.76 -10.45
CA ASN A 21 -3.47 -6.91 -9.30
C ASN A 21 -2.06 -7.18 -8.75
N THR A 22 -1.68 -8.45 -8.64
CA THR A 22 -0.49 -8.89 -7.87
C THR A 22 0.62 -9.52 -8.70
N GLY A 23 0.44 -9.73 -9.99
CA GLY A 23 1.39 -10.45 -10.84
C GLY A 23 2.83 -9.88 -10.89
N ASN A 24 3.02 -8.66 -10.37
CA ASN A 24 4.35 -8.04 -10.27
C ASN A 24 5.00 -8.18 -8.88
N ILE A 25 4.30 -8.77 -7.91
CA ILE A 25 4.74 -8.84 -6.51
C ILE A 25 4.71 -10.25 -5.94
N VAL A 26 4.24 -11.22 -6.71
CA VAL A 26 4.33 -12.66 -6.41
C VAL A 26 4.97 -13.38 -7.59
N ASP A 27 5.59 -14.51 -7.35
CA ASP A 27 6.14 -15.33 -8.43
C ASP A 27 5.02 -15.98 -9.27
N SER A 28 5.35 -16.31 -10.51
CA SER A 28 4.40 -16.91 -11.44
C SER A 28 3.86 -18.24 -10.89
N GLY A 29 2.55 -18.31 -10.71
CA GLY A 29 1.88 -19.48 -10.14
C GLY A 29 1.78 -19.52 -8.62
N GLU A 30 2.34 -18.54 -7.91
CA GLU A 30 2.19 -18.39 -6.47
C GLU A 30 0.97 -17.55 -6.11
N SER A 31 0.41 -17.83 -4.93
CA SER A 31 -0.66 -17.02 -4.34
C SER A 31 -0.08 -15.94 -3.43
N TYR A 32 -0.75 -14.80 -3.35
CA TYR A 32 -0.40 -13.79 -2.36
C TYR A 32 -0.59 -14.32 -0.95
N LEU A 33 0.45 -14.24 -0.13
CA LEU A 33 0.42 -14.70 1.25
C LEU A 33 -0.34 -13.72 2.14
N ILE A 34 -1.55 -14.09 2.55
CA ILE A 34 -2.33 -13.33 3.54
C ILE A 34 -1.73 -13.57 4.94
N LYS A 35 -1.33 -12.48 5.61
CA LYS A 35 -0.67 -12.51 6.91
C LYS A 35 -1.70 -12.42 8.03
N HIS A 36 -1.58 -13.26 9.05
CA HIS A 36 -2.51 -13.32 10.17
C HIS A 36 -2.39 -12.12 11.14
N ASP A 37 -1.24 -11.47 11.17
CA ASP A 37 -0.91 -10.34 12.02
C ASP A 37 -1.11 -8.98 11.33
N ALA A 38 -1.72 -8.98 10.14
CA ALA A 38 -2.00 -7.78 9.38
C ALA A 38 -3.48 -7.40 9.42
N LEU A 39 -3.76 -6.10 9.39
CA LEU A 39 -5.06 -5.53 9.09
C LEU A 39 -5.17 -5.28 7.58
N TYR A 40 -6.30 -5.62 7.01
CA TYR A 40 -6.59 -5.38 5.60
C TYR A 40 -7.73 -4.37 5.48
N LEU A 41 -7.41 -3.22 4.88
CA LEU A 41 -8.35 -2.12 4.67
C LEU A 41 -8.68 -2.03 3.19
N GLY A 42 -9.94 -2.18 2.86
CA GLY A 42 -10.45 -2.05 1.49
C GLY A 42 -10.75 -0.60 1.14
N ILE A 43 -10.32 -0.20 -0.03
CA ILE A 43 -10.76 1.03 -0.69
C ILE A 43 -11.90 0.67 -1.64
N TYR A 44 -13.05 1.31 -1.45
CA TYR A 44 -14.27 1.01 -2.18
C TYR A 44 -14.72 2.20 -3.04
N GLU A 45 -15.12 1.90 -4.27
CA GLU A 45 -15.89 2.80 -5.13
C GLU A 45 -17.32 2.26 -5.22
N GLY A 46 -18.25 2.87 -4.48
CA GLY A 46 -19.55 2.28 -4.24
C GLY A 46 -19.44 0.92 -3.53
N LEU A 47 -19.90 -0.15 -4.16
CA LEU A 47 -19.82 -1.52 -3.63
C LEU A 47 -18.58 -2.30 -4.11
N MET A 48 -17.82 -1.75 -5.04
CA MET A 48 -16.69 -2.40 -5.66
C MET A 48 -15.41 -2.18 -4.84
N LEU A 49 -14.72 -3.26 -4.49
CA LEU A 49 -13.40 -3.22 -3.88
C LEU A 49 -12.37 -2.91 -4.99
N VAL A 50 -11.72 -1.75 -4.91
CA VAL A 50 -10.79 -1.26 -5.94
C VAL A 50 -9.35 -1.19 -5.47
N GLY A 51 -9.11 -1.30 -4.17
CA GLY A 51 -7.79 -1.33 -3.59
C GLY A 51 -7.77 -1.96 -2.21
N VAL A 52 -6.64 -2.51 -1.82
CA VAL A 52 -6.40 -3.08 -0.49
C VAL A 52 -5.12 -2.49 0.07
N HIS A 53 -5.20 -1.99 1.30
CA HIS A 53 -4.05 -1.64 2.12
C HIS A 53 -3.85 -2.68 3.21
N GLU A 54 -2.67 -3.28 3.24
CA GLU A 54 -2.21 -4.15 4.33
C GLU A 54 -1.41 -3.30 5.30
N VAL A 55 -1.71 -3.41 6.59
CA VAL A 55 -1.00 -2.72 7.68
C VAL A 55 -0.65 -3.74 8.75
N ARG A 56 0.61 -3.78 9.16
CA ARG A 56 1.04 -4.60 10.30
C ARG A 56 2.06 -3.86 11.16
N ASN A 57 2.18 -4.25 12.42
CA ASN A 57 3.27 -3.80 13.25
C ASN A 57 4.59 -4.37 12.72
N PHE A 58 5.56 -3.50 12.52
CA PHE A 58 6.91 -3.90 12.16
C PHE A 58 7.81 -3.90 13.38
N TRP A 59 7.83 -2.80 14.15
CA TRP A 59 8.66 -2.64 15.33
C TRP A 59 8.12 -1.51 16.22
N HIS A 60 7.66 -1.83 17.44
CA HIS A 60 7.08 -0.82 18.37
C HIS A 60 6.05 0.08 17.70
N SER A 61 6.38 1.37 17.50
CA SER A 61 5.53 2.36 16.84
C SER A 61 5.76 2.51 15.33
N VAL A 62 6.50 1.58 14.72
CA VAL A 62 6.71 1.52 13.26
C VAL A 62 5.74 0.52 12.66
N VAL A 63 4.98 0.93 11.66
CA VAL A 63 4.10 0.05 10.89
C VAL A 63 4.68 -0.22 9.51
N GLU A 64 4.46 -1.42 9.01
CA GLU A 64 4.70 -1.77 7.61
C GLU A 64 3.38 -1.65 6.85
N CYS A 65 3.42 -0.96 5.72
CA CYS A 65 2.24 -0.73 4.88
C CYS A 65 2.51 -1.20 3.46
N HIS A 66 1.57 -1.94 2.89
CA HIS A 66 1.55 -2.29 1.48
C HIS A 66 0.21 -1.91 0.88
N ALA A 67 0.18 -1.61 -0.42
CA ALA A 67 -1.06 -1.30 -1.12
C ALA A 67 -1.09 -1.97 -2.49
N ILE A 68 -2.23 -2.55 -2.80
CA ILE A 68 -2.52 -3.24 -4.05
C ILE A 68 -3.80 -2.65 -4.60
N TYR A 69 -3.76 -2.19 -5.85
CA TYR A 69 -4.92 -1.64 -6.54
C TYR A 69 -5.26 -2.44 -7.78
N ASP A 70 -6.54 -2.58 -8.04
CA ASP A 70 -7.04 -3.10 -9.31
C ASP A 70 -6.46 -2.31 -10.48
N LEU A 71 -6.20 -2.99 -11.59
CA LEU A 71 -5.53 -2.40 -12.76
C LEU A 71 -6.24 -1.15 -13.27
N GLY A 72 -7.58 -1.14 -13.26
CA GLY A 72 -8.39 0.00 -13.70
C GLY A 72 -8.42 1.19 -12.74
N PHE A 73 -7.91 1.02 -11.52
CA PHE A 73 -7.94 2.03 -10.45
C PHE A 73 -6.54 2.46 -9.99
N ARG A 74 -5.57 2.39 -10.88
CA ARG A 74 -4.20 2.90 -10.66
C ARG A 74 -4.10 4.40 -10.97
N GLY A 75 -2.91 4.96 -10.83
CA GLY A 75 -2.69 6.39 -11.07
C GLY A 75 -3.37 7.29 -10.04
N GLU A 76 -4.18 8.24 -10.49
CA GLU A 76 -4.83 9.23 -9.62
C GLU A 76 -5.82 8.59 -8.64
N TYR A 77 -6.54 7.54 -9.05
CA TYR A 77 -7.41 6.78 -8.16
C TYR A 77 -6.64 6.16 -6.99
N ALA A 78 -5.53 5.49 -7.28
CA ALA A 78 -4.68 4.93 -6.25
C ALA A 78 -4.11 6.02 -5.33
N LEU A 79 -3.67 7.16 -5.89
CA LEU A 79 -3.17 8.29 -5.10
C LEU A 79 -4.26 8.83 -4.16
N HIS A 80 -5.49 8.97 -4.64
CA HIS A 80 -6.62 9.39 -3.80
C HIS A 80 -6.92 8.36 -2.70
N GLY A 81 -6.95 7.08 -3.03
CA GLY A 81 -7.12 6.00 -2.06
C GLY A 81 -6.02 5.97 -1.00
N HIS A 82 -4.77 6.21 -1.38
CA HIS A 82 -3.66 6.35 -0.43
C HIS A 82 -3.87 7.53 0.54
N ARG A 83 -4.38 8.67 0.07
CA ARG A 83 -4.69 9.81 0.95
C ARG A 83 -5.78 9.49 1.96
N ILE A 84 -6.84 8.77 1.55
CA ILE A 84 -7.88 8.28 2.45
C ILE A 84 -7.27 7.33 3.49
N PHE A 85 -6.40 6.41 3.06
CA PHE A 85 -5.69 5.51 3.95
C PHE A 85 -4.77 6.27 4.92
N CYS A 86 -4.01 7.27 4.46
CA CYS A 86 -3.16 8.09 5.33
C CYS A 86 -3.98 8.76 6.44
N LYS A 87 -5.15 9.31 6.11
CA LYS A 87 -6.06 9.88 7.10
C LYS A 87 -6.51 8.83 8.11
N TRP A 88 -6.98 7.68 7.62
CA TRP A 88 -7.42 6.59 8.48
C TRP A 88 -6.30 6.13 9.44
N LEU A 89 -5.08 5.97 8.94
CA LEU A 89 -3.94 5.54 9.73
C LEU A 89 -3.58 6.53 10.84
N LEU A 90 -3.64 7.84 10.55
CA LEU A 90 -3.42 8.89 11.54
C LEU A 90 -4.46 8.88 12.66
N GLU A 91 -5.72 8.63 12.31
CA GLU A 91 -6.84 8.64 13.25
C GLU A 91 -6.91 7.37 14.12
N ASN A 92 -6.43 6.23 13.60
CA ASN A 92 -6.64 4.91 14.22
C ASN A 92 -5.37 4.25 14.75
N SER A 93 -4.19 4.86 14.59
CA SER A 93 -2.93 4.26 15.02
C SER A 93 -1.97 5.31 15.61
N PRO A 94 -1.31 5.01 16.74
CA PRO A 94 -0.30 5.88 17.34
C PRO A 94 1.10 5.72 16.72
N PHE A 95 1.21 5.26 15.46
CA PHE A 95 2.48 5.05 14.79
C PHE A 95 3.30 6.35 14.69
N THR A 96 4.62 6.23 14.66
CA THR A 96 5.55 7.34 14.43
C THR A 96 6.11 7.35 13.01
N ASN A 97 6.29 6.16 12.44
CA ASN A 97 6.80 5.94 11.10
C ASN A 97 6.06 4.79 10.43
N SER A 98 5.90 4.87 9.11
CA SER A 98 5.58 3.72 8.29
C SER A 98 6.76 3.39 7.37
N ILE A 99 6.91 2.12 7.07
CA ILE A 99 7.81 1.63 6.02
C ILE A 99 6.99 0.91 4.95
N THR A 100 7.48 0.97 3.73
CA THR A 100 6.95 0.17 2.63
C THR A 100 8.08 -0.34 1.75
N MET A 101 7.94 -1.57 1.29
CA MET A 101 8.86 -2.19 0.34
C MET A 101 8.19 -2.18 -1.03
N VAL A 102 8.87 -1.58 -2.01
CA VAL A 102 8.34 -1.45 -3.37
C VAL A 102 9.26 -2.20 -4.32
N PRO A 103 8.76 -3.25 -5.00
CA PRO A 103 9.53 -3.97 -6.00
C PRO A 103 10.04 -3.06 -7.11
N ASP A 104 11.25 -3.32 -7.59
CA ASP A 104 11.89 -2.51 -8.65
C ASP A 104 11.15 -2.60 -9.98
N THR A 105 10.39 -3.67 -10.19
CA THR A 105 9.49 -3.85 -11.32
C THR A 105 8.27 -2.93 -11.28
N THR A 106 7.90 -2.36 -10.10
CA THR A 106 6.68 -1.60 -9.88
C THR A 106 6.91 -0.09 -10.04
N LYS A 107 7.03 0.39 -11.28
CA LYS A 107 7.27 1.82 -11.58
C LYS A 107 6.19 2.74 -11.00
N TYR A 108 4.90 2.36 -11.12
CA TYR A 108 3.78 3.14 -10.60
C TYR A 108 3.79 3.23 -9.07
N GLY A 109 4.09 2.13 -8.37
CA GLY A 109 4.20 2.14 -6.90
C GLY A 109 5.27 3.13 -6.43
N ARG A 110 6.43 3.15 -7.07
CA ARG A 110 7.50 4.11 -6.77
C ARG A 110 7.10 5.56 -7.03
N ALA A 111 6.35 5.82 -8.10
CA ALA A 111 5.85 7.16 -8.39
C ALA A 111 4.88 7.65 -7.30
N ILE A 112 3.89 6.83 -6.93
CA ILE A 112 2.92 7.16 -5.90
C ILE A 112 3.60 7.42 -4.55
N ILE A 113 4.49 6.54 -4.12
CA ILE A 113 5.15 6.67 -2.81
C ILE A 113 5.99 7.96 -2.72
N ARG A 114 6.60 8.39 -3.84
CA ARG A 114 7.30 9.69 -3.93
C ARG A 114 6.33 10.88 -3.88
N LEU A 115 5.18 10.78 -4.55
CA LEU A 115 4.13 11.81 -4.50
C LEU A 115 3.52 11.96 -3.10
N LEU A 116 3.60 10.91 -2.28
CA LEU A 116 3.25 10.96 -0.86
C LEU A 116 4.38 11.54 0.01
N GLY A 117 5.50 11.95 -0.57
CA GLY A 117 6.62 12.56 0.16
C GLY A 117 7.50 11.58 0.92
N ALA A 118 7.39 10.27 0.65
CA ALA A 118 8.20 9.27 1.33
C ALA A 118 9.69 9.36 0.96
N THR A 119 10.54 9.12 1.93
CA THR A 119 12.00 9.13 1.78
C THR A 119 12.50 7.71 1.49
N ARG A 120 13.35 7.56 0.47
CA ARG A 120 14.07 6.30 0.25
C ARG A 120 15.09 6.10 1.38
N VAL A 121 15.03 4.94 2.05
CA VAL A 121 15.90 4.63 3.20
C VAL A 121 16.80 3.42 2.97
N GLY A 122 16.54 2.64 1.94
CA GLY A 122 17.36 1.47 1.64
C GLY A 122 16.97 0.77 0.34
N HIS A 123 17.73 -0.28 0.04
CA HIS A 123 17.49 -1.19 -1.06
C HIS A 123 17.95 -2.60 -0.66
N LEU A 124 17.22 -3.61 -1.04
CA LEU A 124 17.58 -5.01 -0.93
C LEU A 124 17.70 -5.58 -2.33
N ASP A 125 18.91 -6.05 -2.67
CA ASP A 125 19.13 -6.77 -3.92
C ASP A 125 18.51 -8.16 -3.82
N ASP A 126 18.00 -8.69 -4.92
CA ASP A 126 17.48 -10.06 -5.03
C ASP A 126 16.51 -10.45 -3.91
N ALA A 127 15.62 -9.52 -3.54
CA ALA A 127 14.73 -9.67 -2.40
C ALA A 127 13.64 -10.72 -2.61
N PHE A 128 13.25 -10.98 -3.86
CA PHE A 128 12.32 -12.04 -4.25
C PHE A 128 12.51 -12.42 -5.72
N VAL A 129 11.82 -13.49 -6.16
CA VAL A 129 11.83 -13.93 -7.55
C VAL A 129 10.51 -13.58 -8.22
N SER A 130 10.56 -12.97 -9.41
CA SER A 130 9.39 -12.72 -10.23
C SER A 130 9.64 -13.19 -11.66
N ASN A 131 8.79 -14.07 -12.17
CA ASN A 131 8.94 -14.71 -13.48
C ASN A 131 10.33 -15.36 -13.67
N GLY A 132 10.81 -16.04 -12.62
CA GLY A 132 12.10 -16.73 -12.63
C GLY A 132 13.33 -15.82 -12.60
N GLN A 133 13.16 -14.51 -12.39
CA GLN A 133 14.25 -13.54 -12.28
C GLN A 133 14.30 -12.92 -10.89
N PRO A 134 15.50 -12.75 -10.31
CA PRO A 134 15.65 -12.05 -9.04
C PRO A 134 15.24 -10.58 -9.20
N VAL A 135 14.50 -10.07 -8.22
CA VAL A 135 14.00 -8.69 -8.18
C VAL A 135 14.38 -8.05 -6.85
N GLY A 136 15.00 -6.89 -6.93
CA GLY A 136 15.26 -6.05 -5.78
C GLY A 136 14.01 -5.32 -5.29
N VAL A 137 14.06 -4.84 -4.05
CA VAL A 137 13.05 -3.96 -3.48
C VAL A 137 13.67 -2.70 -2.89
N THR A 138 13.04 -1.57 -3.15
CA THR A 138 13.42 -0.30 -2.54
C THR A 138 12.56 -0.07 -1.29
N LEU A 139 13.21 0.29 -0.18
CA LEU A 139 12.57 0.62 1.09
C LEU A 139 12.32 2.13 1.15
N TYR A 140 11.10 2.49 1.48
CA TYR A 140 10.69 3.88 1.71
C TYR A 140 10.14 4.03 3.12
N GLN A 141 10.39 5.20 3.70
CA GLN A 141 9.88 5.63 5.00
C GLN A 141 8.99 6.85 4.81
N LEU A 142 7.87 6.88 5.52
CA LEU A 142 7.03 8.05 5.68
C LEU A 142 6.78 8.29 7.17
N LYS A 143 7.20 9.44 7.68
CA LYS A 143 7.01 9.83 9.08
C LYS A 143 5.57 10.31 9.31
N ARG A 144 5.08 10.17 10.55
CA ARG A 144 3.75 10.66 10.93
C ARG A 144 3.54 12.14 10.56
N SER A 145 4.52 13.00 10.79
CA SER A 145 4.46 14.42 10.42
C SER A 145 4.25 14.63 8.92
N GLN A 146 4.84 13.80 8.07
CA GLN A 146 4.65 13.88 6.61
C GLN A 146 3.23 13.49 6.20
N TYR A 147 2.59 12.53 6.90
CA TYR A 147 1.16 12.24 6.70
C TYR A 147 0.29 13.43 7.08
N GLU A 148 0.59 14.11 8.19
CA GLU A 148 -0.11 15.31 8.65
C GLU A 148 0.01 16.44 7.62
N ASP A 149 1.21 16.68 7.09
CA ASP A 149 1.47 17.68 6.04
C ASP A 149 0.70 17.39 4.75
N LEU A 150 0.64 16.11 4.32
CA LEU A 150 -0.13 15.68 3.16
C LEU A 150 -1.63 16.01 3.28
N LEU A 151 -2.21 15.89 4.47
CA LEU A 151 -3.63 16.18 4.69
C LEU A 151 -3.89 17.69 4.77
N ASN A 152 -2.96 18.43 5.37
CA ASN A 152 -3.08 19.88 5.51
C ASN A 152 -2.95 20.62 4.18
N ALA A 153 -2.03 20.20 3.31
CA ALA A 153 -1.84 20.79 1.98
C ALA A 153 -3.11 20.71 1.12
N ASN A 154 -3.88 19.62 1.24
CA ASN A 154 -5.14 19.46 0.49
C ASN A 154 -6.34 20.25 1.07
N SER A 155 -6.22 20.78 2.28
CA SER A 155 -7.26 21.62 2.91
C SER A 155 -7.19 23.06 2.43
N SER A 156 -6.01 23.53 2.03
CA SER A 156 -5.77 24.89 1.54
C SER A 156 -6.17 25.12 0.08
N ASP A 157 -6.23 24.07 -0.73
CA ASP A 157 -6.62 24.17 -2.15
C ASP A 157 -8.14 24.21 -2.38
N ARG A 158 -8.96 24.23 -1.32
CA ARG A 158 -10.44 24.26 -1.37
C ARG A 158 -11.07 25.56 -0.90
N GLN A 159 -10.26 26.64 -0.76
CA GLN A 159 -10.79 27.97 -0.41
C GLN A 159 -10.85 28.90 -1.62
#